data_4cee62250dbd351c66cb2be152d760b9
#
_entry.id   4cee62250dbd351c66cb2be152d760b9
#
_cell.length_a   1.000
_cell.length_b   1.000
_cell.length_c   1.000
_cell.angle_alpha   90.00
_cell.angle_beta   90.00
_cell.angle_gamma   90.00
#
_symmetry.space_group_name_H-M   'P 1'
#
loop_
_entity.id
_entity.type
_entity.pdbx_description
1 polymer ?
#
loop_
_entity_poly.entity_id
_entity_poly.type
_entity_poly.pdbx_seq_one_letter_code
_entity_poly.pdbx_strand_id
1 'polypeptide(L)'
;MNKTSSNIVHRVKLGWTQCYLLKCTGGYLLIDTDYPKYYRLFEKKLANLGIETSDIKYLLLTHHHDDHAGFAAELGRRTGCKVIAHLNAVLPLKQGKNEDAGGKPANRCLQIVLSFYWTFYTLFHGKWNFPPLTLTERDIVIEGDNEAVLKGIGIDGVILHTPGHTRDSISVLLSDGSAFVGDAAMNFLRWTGVGHRPIYIEDIDTVYESWRKLREHGARVIYPSHGRPFSAIELGKPVGQASSIDY
;
A
#
# COMPACT_ATOMS: atom_id res chain seq x y z
N MET A 1 -9.45 31.61 -11.28
CA MET A 1 -9.85 30.24 -11.62
C MET A 1 -8.61 29.35 -11.59
N ASN A 2 -8.32 28.74 -10.44
CA ASN A 2 -7.22 27.78 -10.33
C ASN A 2 -7.63 26.51 -11.07
N LYS A 3 -6.93 26.19 -12.16
CA LYS A 3 -6.97 24.84 -12.73
C LYS A 3 -6.46 23.89 -11.63
N THR A 4 -7.35 23.13 -11.02
CA THR A 4 -6.98 21.95 -10.26
C THR A 4 -6.18 21.05 -11.22
N SER A 5 -4.86 21.01 -11.02
CA SER A 5 -3.99 20.04 -11.68
C SER A 5 -4.51 18.68 -11.28
N SER A 6 -5.19 17.98 -12.20
CA SER A 6 -5.57 16.59 -11.97
C SER A 6 -4.26 15.84 -11.73
N ASN A 7 -4.09 15.33 -10.51
CA ASN A 7 -2.94 14.47 -10.20
C ASN A 7 -2.96 13.31 -11.17
N ILE A 8 -1.96 13.26 -12.07
CA ILE A 8 -1.84 12.15 -13.02
C ILE A 8 -1.45 10.93 -12.18
N VAL A 9 -2.37 9.99 -12.09
CA VAL A 9 -2.20 8.72 -11.38
C VAL A 9 -2.05 7.60 -12.39
N HIS A 10 -0.90 6.92 -12.38
CA HIS A 10 -0.71 5.72 -13.16
C HIS A 10 -0.75 4.49 -12.24
N ARG A 11 -1.65 3.58 -12.52
CA ARG A 11 -1.70 2.27 -11.87
C ARG A 11 -0.82 1.27 -12.60
N VAL A 12 0.16 0.71 -11.93
CA VAL A 12 1.07 -0.31 -12.45
C VAL A 12 0.76 -1.64 -11.78
N LYS A 13 0.03 -2.51 -12.47
CA LYS A 13 -0.24 -3.87 -11.98
C LYS A 13 0.90 -4.79 -12.38
N LEU A 14 1.52 -5.45 -11.41
CA LEU A 14 2.64 -6.37 -11.61
C LEU A 14 2.18 -7.82 -11.46
N GLY A 15 2.16 -8.33 -10.26
CA GLY A 15 1.61 -9.64 -9.93
C GLY A 15 0.18 -9.52 -9.40
N TRP A 16 0.05 -9.77 -8.12
CA TRP A 16 -1.20 -9.62 -7.38
C TRP A 16 -1.29 -8.25 -6.72
N THR A 17 -0.16 -7.57 -6.61
CA THR A 17 -0.01 -6.23 -6.05
C THR A 17 -0.07 -5.17 -7.16
N GLN A 18 -0.48 -3.98 -6.80
CA GLN A 18 -0.54 -2.80 -7.66
C GLN A 18 0.25 -1.68 -7.00
N CYS A 19 1.14 -1.09 -7.78
CA CYS A 19 1.84 0.13 -7.43
C CYS A 19 1.15 1.33 -8.07
N TYR A 20 1.33 2.50 -7.49
CA TYR A 20 0.77 3.73 -8.05
C TYR A 20 1.85 4.80 -8.21
N LEU A 21 1.82 5.51 -9.33
CA LEU A 21 2.70 6.64 -9.60
C LEU A 21 1.88 7.91 -9.54
N LEU A 22 2.31 8.83 -8.69
CA LEU A 22 1.78 10.18 -8.58
C LEU A 22 2.79 11.16 -9.14
N LYS A 23 2.37 12.08 -9.99
CA LYS A 23 3.24 13.16 -10.47
C LYS A 23 3.62 14.06 -9.30
N CYS A 24 4.90 14.34 -9.15
CA CYS A 24 5.44 15.25 -8.14
C CYS A 24 6.46 16.20 -8.73
N THR A 25 7.01 17.09 -7.93
CA THR A 25 8.07 18.00 -8.36
C THR A 25 9.30 17.21 -8.80
N GLY A 26 9.71 17.42 -10.03
CA GLY A 26 10.91 16.81 -10.62
C GLY A 26 10.75 15.36 -11.09
N GLY A 27 9.56 14.75 -10.98
CA GLY A 27 9.36 13.38 -11.43
C GLY A 27 8.10 12.72 -10.87
N TYR A 28 8.27 11.55 -10.26
CA TYR A 28 7.19 10.76 -9.70
C TYR A 28 7.47 10.30 -8.27
N LEU A 29 6.40 10.23 -7.47
CA LEU A 29 6.31 9.43 -6.25
C LEU A 29 5.74 8.07 -6.65
N LEU A 30 6.46 7.00 -6.35
CA LEU A 30 5.97 5.63 -6.41
C LEU A 30 5.40 5.24 -5.05
N ILE A 31 4.19 4.71 -5.02
CA ILE A 31 3.58 4.10 -3.83
C ILE A 31 3.66 2.60 -3.99
N ASP A 32 4.38 1.97 -3.08
CA ASP A 32 4.73 0.55 -3.00
C ASP A 32 5.52 0.02 -4.21
N THR A 33 6.07 -1.17 -4.01
CA THR A 33 6.68 -2.01 -5.02
C THR A 33 5.89 -3.32 -5.13
N ASP A 34 6.53 -4.38 -5.55
CA ASP A 34 6.01 -5.75 -5.55
C ASP A 34 7.18 -6.67 -5.18
N TYR A 35 7.03 -7.99 -5.25
CA TYR A 35 8.11 -8.95 -5.01
C TYR A 35 9.35 -8.66 -5.87
N PRO A 36 10.57 -9.03 -5.41
CA PRO A 36 11.82 -8.73 -6.11
C PRO A 36 11.85 -9.20 -7.57
N LYS A 37 11.22 -10.34 -7.87
CA LYS A 37 11.15 -10.93 -9.22
C LYS A 37 10.43 -10.06 -10.26
N TYR A 38 9.60 -9.11 -9.80
CA TYR A 38 8.82 -8.25 -10.70
C TYR A 38 9.49 -6.95 -11.11
N TYR A 39 10.71 -6.67 -10.64
CA TYR A 39 11.41 -5.42 -10.97
C TYR A 39 11.54 -5.19 -12.49
N ARG A 40 11.94 -6.23 -13.26
CA ARG A 40 12.05 -6.11 -14.73
C ARG A 40 10.69 -5.89 -15.41
N LEU A 41 9.63 -6.51 -14.91
CA LEU A 41 8.29 -6.26 -15.42
C LEU A 41 7.85 -4.82 -15.12
N PHE A 42 8.20 -4.31 -13.96
CA PHE A 42 7.97 -2.92 -13.57
C PHE A 42 8.65 -1.95 -14.55
N GLU A 43 9.96 -2.12 -14.82
CA GLU A 43 10.69 -1.30 -15.79
C GLU A 43 9.99 -1.31 -17.18
N LYS A 44 9.62 -2.50 -17.67
CA LYS A 44 8.90 -2.62 -18.95
C LYS A 44 7.56 -1.88 -18.95
N LYS A 45 6.81 -1.94 -17.84
CA LYS A 45 5.52 -1.24 -17.74
C LYS A 45 5.69 0.28 -17.65
N LEU A 46 6.71 0.78 -16.99
CA LEU A 46 7.05 2.20 -17.00
C LEU A 46 7.41 2.69 -18.41
N ALA A 47 8.25 1.95 -19.12
CA ALA A 47 8.62 2.28 -20.49
C ALA A 47 7.40 2.39 -21.42
N ASN A 48 6.38 1.51 -21.25
CA ASN A 48 5.12 1.59 -21.99
C ASN A 48 4.29 2.86 -21.66
N LEU A 49 4.55 3.50 -20.53
CA LEU A 49 3.96 4.78 -20.13
C LEU A 49 4.82 5.99 -20.55
N GLY A 50 5.97 5.75 -21.18
CA GLY A 50 6.95 6.79 -21.49
C GLY A 50 7.66 7.33 -20.25
N ILE A 51 7.74 6.54 -19.17
CA ILE A 51 8.36 6.91 -17.90
C ILE A 51 9.62 6.05 -17.72
N GLU A 52 10.72 6.68 -17.37
CA GLU A 52 11.95 5.97 -17.00
C GLU A 52 11.98 5.73 -15.48
N THR A 53 12.67 4.68 -15.04
CA THR A 53 12.87 4.43 -13.60
C THR A 53 13.60 5.58 -12.92
N SER A 54 14.48 6.27 -13.64
CA SER A 54 15.19 7.48 -13.19
C SER A 54 14.26 8.67 -12.91
N ASP A 55 13.01 8.66 -13.41
CA ASP A 55 12.01 9.67 -13.12
C ASP A 55 11.37 9.49 -11.74
N ILE A 56 11.56 8.33 -11.10
CA ILE A 56 11.08 8.08 -9.74
C ILE A 56 12.02 8.81 -8.76
N LYS A 57 11.51 9.84 -8.10
CA LYS A 57 12.27 10.66 -7.14
C LYS A 57 12.01 10.24 -5.70
N TYR A 58 10.83 9.68 -5.45
CA TYR A 58 10.40 9.23 -4.14
C TYR A 58 9.73 7.85 -4.24
N LEU A 59 9.95 7.02 -3.23
CA LEU A 59 9.24 5.76 -2.99
C LEU A 59 8.59 5.85 -1.62
N LEU A 60 7.26 5.79 -1.56
CA LEU A 60 6.53 5.66 -0.31
C LEU A 60 6.16 4.18 -0.15
N LEU A 61 6.56 3.60 0.98
CA LEU A 61 6.15 2.26 1.38
C LEU A 61 4.97 2.38 2.33
N THR A 62 3.83 1.82 1.94
CA THR A 62 2.65 1.82 2.80
C THR A 62 2.87 0.98 4.04
N HIS A 63 3.63 -0.10 3.93
CA HIS A 63 4.10 -0.94 5.03
C HIS A 63 5.26 -1.84 4.55
N HIS A 64 5.82 -2.65 5.47
CA HIS A 64 7.09 -3.35 5.25
C HIS A 64 6.98 -4.71 4.55
N HIS A 65 5.80 -5.23 4.21
CA HIS A 65 5.68 -6.58 3.64
C HIS A 65 6.40 -6.73 2.29
N ASP A 66 6.81 -7.97 1.99
CA ASP A 66 7.65 -8.34 0.85
C ASP A 66 7.03 -8.10 -0.53
N ASP A 67 5.72 -8.05 -0.62
CA ASP A 67 4.98 -7.67 -1.82
C ASP A 67 4.67 -6.17 -1.93
N HIS A 68 5.18 -5.36 -0.97
CA HIS A 68 5.13 -3.90 -0.99
C HIS A 68 6.53 -3.28 -0.97
N ALA A 69 7.50 -3.94 -0.33
CA ALA A 69 8.88 -3.47 -0.21
C ALA A 69 9.88 -4.31 -1.02
N GLY A 70 9.44 -5.34 -1.73
CA GLY A 70 10.30 -6.40 -2.24
C GLY A 70 11.40 -5.96 -3.18
N PHE A 71 11.17 -5.01 -4.09
CA PHE A 71 12.25 -4.46 -4.92
C PHE A 71 12.64 -3.02 -4.54
N ALA A 72 12.24 -2.53 -3.36
CA ALA A 72 12.58 -1.19 -2.90
C ALA A 72 14.08 -0.93 -2.84
N ALA A 73 14.85 -1.90 -2.31
CA ALA A 73 16.31 -1.80 -2.24
C ALA A 73 16.96 -1.71 -3.64
N GLU A 74 16.47 -2.50 -4.60
CA GLU A 74 16.96 -2.48 -6.00
C GLU A 74 16.62 -1.14 -6.66
N LEU A 75 15.39 -0.66 -6.50
CA LEU A 75 14.95 0.63 -7.03
C LEU A 75 15.80 1.77 -6.45
N GLY A 76 15.94 1.83 -5.13
CA GLY A 76 16.76 2.86 -4.44
C GLY A 76 18.20 2.87 -4.93
N ARG A 77 18.82 1.69 -5.08
CA ARG A 77 20.17 1.55 -5.59
C ARG A 77 20.33 2.06 -7.02
N ARG A 78 19.34 1.84 -7.89
CA ARG A 78 19.40 2.24 -9.31
C ARG A 78 19.04 3.70 -9.55
N THR A 79 18.11 4.24 -8.79
CA THR A 79 17.57 5.59 -9.05
C THR A 79 18.06 6.64 -8.06
N GLY A 80 18.50 6.21 -6.88
CA GLY A 80 18.78 7.13 -5.77
C GLY A 80 17.53 7.83 -5.23
N CYS A 81 16.33 7.31 -5.48
CA CYS A 81 15.08 7.87 -4.94
C CYS A 81 15.10 7.87 -3.42
N LYS A 82 14.45 8.87 -2.81
CA LYS A 82 14.27 8.91 -1.35
C LYS A 82 13.11 8.02 -0.95
N VAL A 83 13.31 7.24 0.10
CA VAL A 83 12.26 6.39 0.67
C VAL A 83 11.48 7.16 1.74
N ILE A 84 10.17 7.01 1.73
CA ILE A 84 9.25 7.53 2.76
C ILE A 84 8.63 6.30 3.41
N ALA A 85 8.78 6.15 4.72
CA ALA A 85 8.21 5.03 5.47
C ALA A 85 7.86 5.43 6.89
N HIS A 86 6.97 4.67 7.53
CA HIS A 86 6.67 4.83 8.94
C HIS A 86 7.83 4.32 9.82
N LEU A 87 8.00 4.92 11.00
CA LEU A 87 9.07 4.54 11.95
C LEU A 87 9.06 3.04 12.27
N ASN A 88 7.89 2.45 12.45
CA ASN A 88 7.77 1.03 12.76
C ASN A 88 8.19 0.10 11.61
N ALA A 89 8.33 0.61 10.38
CA ALA A 89 8.84 -0.15 9.23
C ALA A 89 10.38 -0.26 9.22
N VAL A 90 11.08 0.62 9.93
CA VAL A 90 12.56 0.75 9.82
C VAL A 90 13.28 -0.57 10.13
N LEU A 91 12.91 -1.22 11.21
CA LEU A 91 13.55 -2.46 11.63
C LEU A 91 13.21 -3.65 10.71
N PRO A 92 11.94 -3.93 10.37
CA PRO A 92 11.58 -4.96 9.42
C PRO A 92 12.23 -4.78 8.04
N LEU A 93 12.25 -3.55 7.50
CA LEU A 93 12.90 -3.23 6.24
C LEU A 93 14.40 -3.51 6.28
N LYS A 94 15.07 -3.12 7.37
CA LYS A 94 16.50 -3.39 7.58
C LYS A 94 16.80 -4.88 7.66
N GLN A 95 15.88 -5.68 8.19
CA GLN A 95 16.03 -7.13 8.29
C GLN A 95 15.65 -7.85 6.98
N GLY A 96 14.88 -7.20 6.09
CA GLY A 96 14.34 -7.81 4.87
C GLY A 96 13.37 -8.95 5.16
N LYS A 97 12.51 -8.79 6.17
CA LYS A 97 11.59 -9.81 6.64
C LYS A 97 10.22 -9.22 6.94
N ASN A 98 9.19 -9.99 6.66
CA ASN A 98 7.87 -9.72 7.21
C ASN A 98 7.93 -9.96 8.73
N GLU A 99 7.52 -8.98 9.51
CA GLU A 99 7.42 -9.14 10.96
C GLU A 99 6.22 -10.04 11.29
N ASP A 100 6.43 -11.08 12.07
CA ASP A 100 5.34 -11.89 12.59
C ASP A 100 4.83 -11.26 13.89
N ALA A 101 4.00 -10.24 13.76
CA ALA A 101 3.40 -9.55 14.89
C ALA A 101 2.11 -10.23 15.39
N GLY A 102 1.92 -11.51 15.06
CA GLY A 102 0.76 -12.29 15.47
C GLY A 102 -0.50 -12.05 14.64
N GLY A 103 -0.34 -11.51 13.45
CA GLY A 103 -1.44 -11.32 12.49
C GLY A 103 -2.17 -12.62 12.20
N LYS A 104 -3.50 -12.54 12.06
CA LYS A 104 -4.36 -13.70 11.81
C LYS A 104 -5.16 -13.50 10.53
N PRO A 105 -5.51 -14.59 9.82
CA PRO A 105 -6.47 -14.53 8.73
C PRO A 105 -7.80 -13.93 9.20
N ALA A 106 -8.38 -13.06 8.38
CA ALA A 106 -9.58 -12.28 8.72
C ALA A 106 -10.83 -13.16 9.05
N ASN A 107 -10.86 -14.42 8.61
CA ASN A 107 -11.89 -15.40 8.97
C ASN A 107 -11.44 -16.84 8.68
N ARG A 108 -12.24 -17.82 9.15
CA ARG A 108 -11.95 -19.27 8.99
C ARG A 108 -11.92 -19.73 7.52
N CYS A 109 -12.79 -19.22 6.67
CA CYS A 109 -12.81 -19.57 5.25
C CYS A 109 -11.48 -19.15 4.59
N LEU A 110 -11.04 -17.93 4.85
CA LEU A 110 -9.76 -17.44 4.38
C LEU A 110 -8.58 -18.23 4.95
N GLN A 111 -8.64 -18.60 6.23
CA GLN A 111 -7.62 -19.45 6.86
C GLN A 111 -7.42 -20.77 6.10
N ILE A 112 -8.50 -21.44 5.70
CA ILE A 112 -8.44 -22.68 4.92
C ILE A 112 -7.81 -22.43 3.55
N VAL A 113 -8.27 -21.39 2.83
CA VAL A 113 -7.75 -21.03 1.51
C VAL A 113 -6.25 -20.71 1.58
N LEU A 114 -5.86 -19.91 2.56
CA LEU A 114 -4.46 -19.53 2.76
C LEU A 114 -3.61 -20.73 3.18
N SER A 115 -4.10 -21.63 4.02
CA SER A 115 -3.34 -22.84 4.41
C SER A 115 -2.96 -23.69 3.20
N PHE A 116 -3.86 -23.86 2.23
CA PHE A 116 -3.53 -24.52 0.97
C PHE A 116 -2.49 -23.73 0.17
N TYR A 117 -2.69 -22.41 0.04
CA TYR A 117 -1.75 -21.53 -0.68
C TYR A 117 -0.35 -21.58 -0.05
N TRP A 118 -0.26 -21.49 1.29
CA TRP A 118 0.99 -21.49 2.04
C TRP A 118 1.76 -22.80 1.88
N THR A 119 1.06 -23.94 1.95
CA THR A 119 1.67 -25.25 1.77
C THR A 119 2.34 -25.36 0.40
N PHE A 120 1.67 -24.90 -0.66
CA PHE A 120 2.23 -24.89 -2.01
C PHE A 120 3.32 -23.83 -2.17
N TYR A 121 3.12 -22.64 -1.62
CA TYR A 121 4.08 -21.54 -1.76
C TYR A 121 5.43 -21.87 -1.09
N THR A 122 5.44 -22.34 0.13
CA THR A 122 6.66 -22.68 0.87
C THR A 122 7.44 -23.82 0.23
N LEU A 123 6.75 -24.77 -0.42
CA LEU A 123 7.41 -25.83 -1.18
C LEU A 123 8.21 -25.32 -2.38
N PHE A 124 7.80 -24.21 -2.99
CA PHE A 124 8.38 -23.71 -4.23
C PHE A 124 9.17 -22.41 -4.10
N HIS A 125 8.98 -21.60 -3.07
CA HIS A 125 9.52 -20.23 -2.98
C HIS A 125 10.38 -19.95 -1.73
N GLY A 126 10.44 -20.86 -0.76
CA GLY A 126 11.27 -20.67 0.44
C GLY A 126 10.70 -19.65 1.45
N LYS A 127 11.59 -19.06 2.27
CA LYS A 127 11.19 -18.12 3.33
C LYS A 127 10.78 -16.75 2.77
N TRP A 128 9.87 -16.08 3.45
CA TRP A 128 9.36 -14.73 3.20
C TRP A 128 10.42 -13.66 3.52
N ASN A 129 11.43 -13.58 2.68
CA ASN A 129 12.51 -12.61 2.80
C ASN A 129 12.59 -11.81 1.50
N PHE A 130 12.86 -10.54 1.64
CA PHE A 130 13.15 -9.64 0.53
C PHE A 130 14.52 -8.96 0.75
N PRO A 131 15.13 -8.36 -0.26
CA PRO A 131 16.40 -7.67 -0.10
C PRO A 131 16.32 -6.59 0.99
N PRO A 132 17.17 -6.65 2.04
CA PRO A 132 17.17 -5.67 3.11
C PRO A 132 17.29 -4.24 2.57
N LEU A 133 16.50 -3.33 3.16
CA LEU A 133 16.52 -1.91 2.87
C LEU A 133 16.91 -1.14 4.14
N THR A 134 18.10 -0.58 4.17
CA THR A 134 18.54 0.31 5.25
C THR A 134 18.22 1.74 4.87
N LEU A 135 17.33 2.39 5.63
CA LEU A 135 17.05 3.80 5.48
C LEU A 135 18.23 4.64 5.99
N THR A 136 18.47 5.77 5.35
CA THR A 136 19.56 6.70 5.61
C THR A 136 19.01 8.08 5.99
N GLU A 137 19.86 9.01 6.37
CA GLU A 137 19.47 10.41 6.65
C GLU A 137 18.83 11.14 5.45
N ARG A 138 18.98 10.60 4.24
CA ARG A 138 18.33 11.14 3.03
C ARG A 138 16.87 10.75 2.91
N ASP A 139 16.48 9.67 3.58
CA ASP A 139 15.14 9.11 3.57
C ASP A 139 14.25 9.82 4.59
N ILE A 140 12.95 9.65 4.46
CA ILE A 140 11.96 10.35 5.29
C ILE A 140 11.24 9.32 6.15
N VAL A 141 11.54 9.33 7.43
CA VAL A 141 10.84 8.50 8.42
C VAL A 141 9.78 9.37 9.12
N ILE A 142 8.54 8.87 9.13
CA ILE A 142 7.41 9.58 9.74
C ILE A 142 6.85 8.81 10.92
N GLU A 143 6.31 9.54 11.89
CA GLU A 143 5.54 9.04 13.00
C GLU A 143 4.12 9.63 12.93
N GLY A 144 3.11 8.78 12.81
CA GLY A 144 1.72 9.24 12.74
C GLY A 144 1.38 9.95 11.41
N ASP A 145 0.43 10.89 11.47
CA ASP A 145 -0.05 11.65 10.31
C ASP A 145 0.95 12.72 9.88
N ASN A 146 1.04 12.99 8.58
CA ASN A 146 1.99 13.97 8.07
C ASN A 146 1.43 14.73 6.86
N GLU A 147 1.27 16.04 7.00
CA GLU A 147 0.81 16.94 5.94
C GLU A 147 1.97 17.57 5.15
N ALA A 148 3.16 17.62 5.75
CA ALA A 148 4.28 18.39 5.20
C ALA A 148 4.99 17.67 4.04
N VAL A 149 5.13 16.35 4.14
CA VAL A 149 5.93 15.55 3.20
C VAL A 149 5.40 15.64 1.79
N LEU A 150 4.10 15.35 1.57
CA LEU A 150 3.49 15.40 0.23
C LEU A 150 3.50 16.82 -0.33
N LYS A 151 3.16 17.81 0.49
CA LYS A 151 3.18 19.22 0.11
C LYS A 151 4.59 19.67 -0.30
N GLY A 152 5.61 19.21 0.43
CA GLY A 152 7.03 19.52 0.14
C GLY A 152 7.51 19.00 -1.21
N ILE A 153 6.87 17.95 -1.74
CA ILE A 153 7.18 17.36 -3.05
C ILE A 153 6.17 17.75 -4.14
N GLY A 154 5.27 18.71 -3.87
CA GLY A 154 4.32 19.23 -4.84
C GLY A 154 3.07 18.38 -5.05
N ILE A 155 2.73 17.51 -4.11
CA ILE A 155 1.49 16.71 -4.12
C ILE A 155 0.52 17.31 -3.09
N ASP A 156 -0.69 17.64 -3.55
CA ASP A 156 -1.77 18.14 -2.70
C ASP A 156 -2.47 16.97 -2.01
N GLY A 157 -2.07 16.71 -0.77
CA GLY A 157 -2.53 15.57 -0.01
C GLY A 157 -1.84 15.46 1.35
N VAL A 158 -2.19 14.40 2.06
CA VAL A 158 -1.70 14.07 3.41
C VAL A 158 -1.35 12.59 3.50
N ILE A 159 -0.35 12.25 4.31
CA ILE A 159 -0.07 10.86 4.72
C ILE A 159 -0.79 10.65 6.05
N LEU A 160 -1.62 9.62 6.13
CA LEU A 160 -2.33 9.21 7.33
C LEU A 160 -1.74 7.91 7.86
N HIS A 161 -1.48 7.82 9.16
CA HIS A 161 -1.17 6.57 9.82
C HIS A 161 -2.46 5.75 9.95
N THR A 162 -2.50 4.60 9.32
CA THR A 162 -3.67 3.72 9.18
C THR A 162 -3.34 2.28 9.59
N PRO A 163 -2.94 2.07 10.86
CA PRO A 163 -2.56 0.75 11.37
C PRO A 163 -3.72 -0.24 11.43
N GLY A 164 -3.39 -1.50 11.72
CA GLY A 164 -4.36 -2.59 11.91
C GLY A 164 -4.08 -3.80 11.04
N HIS A 165 -3.72 -3.63 9.76
CA HIS A 165 -3.08 -4.68 8.98
C HIS A 165 -1.68 -4.95 9.52
N THR A 166 -0.87 -3.90 9.60
CA THR A 166 0.38 -3.83 10.33
C THR A 166 0.43 -2.52 11.13
N ARG A 167 1.29 -2.47 12.15
CA ARG A 167 1.47 -1.26 12.98
C ARG A 167 2.16 -0.10 12.25
N ASP A 168 2.83 -0.36 11.15
CA ASP A 168 3.52 0.63 10.30
C ASP A 168 2.69 1.08 9.10
N SER A 169 1.45 0.60 8.96
CA SER A 169 0.61 0.92 7.81
C SER A 169 0.30 2.41 7.71
N ILE A 170 0.58 3.01 6.55
CA ILE A 170 0.26 4.40 6.19
C ILE A 170 -0.51 4.46 4.87
N SER A 171 -1.31 5.49 4.72
CA SER A 171 -2.10 5.76 3.51
C SER A 171 -1.81 7.15 2.96
N VAL A 172 -1.83 7.31 1.65
CA VAL A 172 -1.78 8.62 0.99
C VAL A 172 -3.20 9.03 0.62
N LEU A 173 -3.65 10.17 1.14
CA LEU A 173 -4.94 10.76 0.79
C LEU A 173 -4.72 12.08 0.06
N LEU A 174 -5.19 12.17 -1.19
CA LEU A 174 -5.14 13.38 -1.99
C LEU A 174 -6.35 14.29 -1.71
N SER A 175 -6.21 15.57 -2.01
CA SER A 175 -7.26 16.58 -1.81
C SER A 175 -8.53 16.32 -2.64
N ASP A 176 -8.44 15.54 -3.73
CA ASP A 176 -9.59 15.11 -4.52
C ASP A 176 -10.38 13.93 -3.90
N GLY A 177 -9.89 13.38 -2.78
CA GLY A 177 -10.48 12.24 -2.08
C GLY A 177 -9.98 10.88 -2.56
N SER A 178 -8.97 10.83 -3.41
CA SER A 178 -8.28 9.58 -3.79
C SER A 178 -7.38 9.11 -2.66
N ALA A 179 -7.64 7.90 -2.10
CA ALA A 179 -6.88 7.33 -0.99
C ALA A 179 -6.15 6.06 -1.43
N PHE A 180 -4.82 6.08 -1.42
CA PHE A 180 -3.94 4.95 -1.68
C PHE A 180 -3.57 4.32 -0.35
N VAL A 181 -4.12 3.15 -0.07
CA VAL A 181 -4.20 2.63 1.30
C VAL A 181 -3.34 1.38 1.55
N GLY A 182 -2.54 0.97 0.55
CA GLY A 182 -1.82 -0.31 0.69
C GLY A 182 -2.80 -1.44 1.01
N ASP A 183 -2.53 -2.11 2.11
CA ASP A 183 -3.31 -3.22 2.63
C ASP A 183 -4.19 -2.85 3.83
N ALA A 184 -4.29 -1.56 4.18
CA ALA A 184 -5.27 -1.13 5.21
C ALA A 184 -6.71 -1.45 4.78
N ALA A 185 -6.97 -1.58 3.47
CA ALA A 185 -8.21 -2.12 2.90
C ALA A 185 -7.92 -2.81 1.57
N MET A 186 -8.66 -3.88 1.25
CA MET A 186 -8.48 -4.68 0.04
C MET A 186 -9.77 -4.87 -0.74
N ASN A 187 -9.67 -5.13 -2.03
CA ASN A 187 -10.79 -5.59 -2.86
C ASN A 187 -10.43 -6.95 -3.48
N PHE A 188 -10.03 -7.88 -2.63
CA PHE A 188 -9.45 -9.17 -3.00
C PHE A 188 -10.07 -10.30 -2.16
N LEU A 189 -10.24 -11.48 -2.73
CA LEU A 189 -10.83 -12.67 -2.08
C LEU A 189 -12.20 -12.41 -1.38
N ARG A 190 -12.99 -11.43 -1.84
CA ARG A 190 -14.28 -11.07 -1.22
C ARG A 190 -15.26 -12.23 -1.12
N TRP A 191 -15.16 -13.21 -2.01
CA TRP A 191 -15.98 -14.43 -1.97
C TRP A 191 -15.78 -15.28 -0.71
N THR A 192 -14.67 -15.09 0.03
CA THR A 192 -14.44 -15.73 1.33
C THR A 192 -15.19 -15.05 2.48
N GLY A 193 -15.94 -13.98 2.21
CA GLY A 193 -16.66 -13.22 3.23
C GLY A 193 -15.80 -12.19 3.99
N VAL A 194 -14.59 -11.86 3.50
CA VAL A 194 -13.74 -10.84 4.15
C VAL A 194 -14.23 -9.41 3.91
N GLY A 195 -15.06 -9.18 2.88
CA GLY A 195 -15.43 -7.82 2.48
C GLY A 195 -14.23 -7.06 1.96
N HIS A 196 -13.96 -5.88 2.54
CA HIS A 196 -12.77 -5.06 2.25
C HIS A 196 -11.65 -5.19 3.29
N ARG A 197 -11.79 -6.11 4.25
CA ARG A 197 -10.76 -6.31 5.28
C ARG A 197 -9.48 -6.85 4.67
N PRO A 198 -8.31 -6.50 5.24
CA PRO A 198 -7.05 -7.17 4.94
C PRO A 198 -7.18 -8.69 5.11
N ILE A 199 -6.42 -9.44 4.32
CA ILE A 199 -6.41 -10.92 4.45
C ILE A 199 -5.68 -11.37 5.72
N TYR A 200 -4.68 -10.59 6.17
CA TYR A 200 -4.00 -10.70 7.44
C TYR A 200 -4.26 -9.45 8.28
N ILE A 201 -4.49 -9.61 9.57
CA ILE A 201 -4.88 -8.52 10.47
C ILE A 201 -4.14 -8.69 11.78
N GLU A 202 -3.36 -7.69 12.19
CA GLU A 202 -2.79 -7.62 13.53
C GLU A 202 -3.87 -7.23 14.55
N ASP A 203 -4.67 -6.20 14.24
CA ASP A 203 -5.73 -5.69 15.09
C ASP A 203 -6.93 -5.22 14.26
N ILE A 204 -8.06 -5.91 14.41
CA ILE A 204 -9.27 -5.64 13.64
C ILE A 204 -9.96 -4.34 14.05
N ASP A 205 -9.95 -4.01 15.33
CA ASP A 205 -10.60 -2.79 15.83
C ASP A 205 -9.83 -1.57 15.31
N THR A 206 -8.51 -1.64 15.33
CA THR A 206 -7.63 -0.62 14.74
C THR A 206 -7.82 -0.50 13.22
N VAL A 207 -8.09 -1.60 12.48
CA VAL A 207 -8.48 -1.51 11.05
C VAL A 207 -9.73 -0.66 10.87
N TYR A 208 -10.77 -0.89 11.68
CA TYR A 208 -12.02 -0.12 11.57
C TYR A 208 -11.84 1.34 11.98
N GLU A 209 -10.98 1.63 12.95
CA GLU A 209 -10.62 3.01 13.30
C GLU A 209 -9.87 3.70 12.16
N SER A 210 -8.93 3.02 11.52
CA SER A 210 -8.24 3.52 10.33
C SER A 210 -9.20 3.81 9.17
N TRP A 211 -10.20 2.95 8.95
CA TRP A 211 -11.23 3.19 7.93
C TRP A 211 -12.12 4.39 8.26
N ARG A 212 -12.49 4.55 9.54
CA ARG A 212 -13.24 5.74 10.00
C ARG A 212 -12.42 7.00 9.73
N LYS A 213 -11.14 7.00 10.13
CA LYS A 213 -10.20 8.10 9.93
C LYS A 213 -10.09 8.49 8.45
N LEU A 214 -9.90 7.54 7.55
CA LEU A 214 -9.86 7.81 6.10
C LEU A 214 -11.12 8.54 5.62
N ARG A 215 -12.31 8.10 6.04
CA ARG A 215 -13.58 8.74 5.68
C ARG A 215 -13.74 10.14 6.26
N GLU A 216 -13.38 10.33 7.52
CA GLU A 216 -13.44 11.62 8.22
C GLU A 216 -12.50 12.65 7.58
N HIS A 217 -11.36 12.21 7.04
CA HIS A 217 -10.44 13.05 6.26
C HIS A 217 -10.85 13.25 4.79
N GLY A 218 -12.02 12.76 4.38
CA GLY A 218 -12.59 13.03 3.07
C GLY A 218 -12.24 12.02 1.97
N ALA A 219 -11.78 10.82 2.30
CA ALA A 219 -11.59 9.76 1.30
C ALA A 219 -12.90 9.45 0.57
N ARG A 220 -12.86 9.41 -0.76
CA ARG A 220 -13.99 9.11 -1.65
C ARG A 220 -13.80 7.83 -2.42
N VAL A 221 -12.58 7.63 -2.93
CA VAL A 221 -12.19 6.44 -3.69
C VAL A 221 -10.99 5.81 -3.02
N ILE A 222 -11.10 4.51 -2.74
CA ILE A 222 -10.03 3.70 -2.16
C ILE A 222 -9.27 3.00 -3.29
N TYR A 223 -7.97 3.19 -3.32
CA TYR A 223 -7.01 2.54 -4.22
C TYR A 223 -6.18 1.55 -3.39
N PRO A 224 -6.61 0.29 -3.28
CA PRO A 224 -5.88 -0.72 -2.53
C PRO A 224 -4.71 -1.26 -3.35
N SER A 225 -3.71 -1.86 -2.70
CA SER A 225 -2.67 -2.60 -3.41
C SER A 225 -3.17 -3.94 -3.94
N HIS A 226 -4.24 -4.51 -3.36
CA HIS A 226 -4.86 -5.74 -3.84
C HIS A 226 -6.30 -5.54 -4.30
N GLY A 227 -6.54 -5.75 -5.60
CA GLY A 227 -7.86 -5.68 -6.22
C GLY A 227 -8.14 -4.37 -6.96
N ARG A 228 -9.41 -4.09 -7.27
CA ARG A 228 -9.83 -2.89 -8.00
C ARG A 228 -10.16 -1.75 -7.02
N PRO A 229 -9.98 -0.49 -7.41
CA PRO A 229 -10.50 0.64 -6.65
C PRO A 229 -12.01 0.50 -6.36
N PHE A 230 -12.45 1.07 -5.24
CA PHE A 230 -13.83 1.02 -4.80
C PHE A 230 -14.20 2.28 -4.00
N SER A 231 -15.49 2.49 -3.75
CA SER A 231 -15.97 3.66 -3.01
C SER A 231 -15.64 3.57 -1.52
N ALA A 232 -15.14 4.66 -0.93
CA ALA A 232 -14.88 4.73 0.52
C ALA A 232 -16.13 4.52 1.39
N ILE A 233 -17.35 4.68 0.82
CA ILE A 233 -18.63 4.38 1.50
C ILE A 233 -18.74 2.88 1.84
N GLU A 234 -18.04 2.02 1.10
CA GLU A 234 -18.04 0.57 1.35
C GLU A 234 -17.19 0.17 2.57
N LEU A 235 -16.31 1.05 3.04
CA LEU A 235 -15.54 0.82 4.27
C LEU A 235 -16.46 0.88 5.49
N GLY A 236 -16.41 -0.15 6.33
CA GLY A 236 -17.19 -0.21 7.57
C GLY A 236 -18.61 -0.76 7.43
N LYS A 237 -19.04 -1.22 6.25
CA LYS A 237 -20.27 -2.02 6.15
C LYS A 237 -20.01 -3.40 6.76
N PRO A 238 -20.83 -3.84 7.75
CA PRO A 238 -20.71 -5.20 8.28
C PRO A 238 -20.85 -6.22 7.16
N VAL A 239 -20.02 -7.26 7.18
CA VAL A 239 -20.16 -8.38 6.25
C VAL A 239 -21.48 -9.09 6.58
N GLY A 240 -22.45 -9.04 5.67
CA GLY A 240 -23.75 -9.70 5.83
C GLY A 240 -24.97 -8.77 5.99
N GLN A 241 -24.80 -7.46 6.12
CA GLN A 241 -25.94 -6.55 5.94
C GLN A 241 -26.11 -6.25 4.45
N ALA A 242 -26.95 -7.03 3.78
CA ALA A 242 -27.55 -6.61 2.53
C ALA A 242 -28.28 -5.28 2.79
N SER A 243 -28.06 -4.29 1.92
CA SER A 243 -28.89 -3.08 1.92
C SER A 243 -30.35 -3.51 1.87
N SER A 244 -31.10 -3.32 2.96
CA SER A 244 -32.55 -3.23 2.87
C SER A 244 -32.80 -2.03 1.96
N ILE A 245 -33.08 -2.30 0.71
CA ILE A 245 -33.70 -1.33 -0.17
C ILE A 245 -35.13 -1.28 0.34
N ASP A 246 -35.47 -0.25 1.10
CA ASP A 246 -36.85 0.10 1.40
C ASP A 246 -37.50 0.50 0.06
N TYR A 247 -38.57 -0.23 -0.31
CA TYR A 247 -39.43 0.03 -1.44
C TYR A 247 -40.32 1.24 -1.14
#